data_202aae1371f32c2412f9c5c8227015d2
#
_entry.id   202aae1371f32c2412f9c5c8227015d2
#
_cell.length_a   1.000
_cell.length_b   1.000
_cell.length_c   1.000
_cell.angle_alpha   90.00
_cell.angle_beta   90.00
_cell.angle_gamma   90.00
#
_symmetry.space_group_name_H-M   'P 1'
#
loop_
_entity.id
_entity.type
_entity.pdbx_description
1 polymer ?
#
loop_
_entity_poly.entity_id
_entity_poly.type
_entity_poly.pdbx_seq_one_letter_code
_entity_poly.pdbx_strand_id
1 'polypeptide(L)'
;GVKVPMFFSFSESFKSPQFNPLDPDIEFKSALANVSDQEERDSIRFAGQEYNMQKSLNFTNVRKEKGSGAGAAPGPRGPGPQSMGPKGKEPKAKGEKGGKEARPKINWANSPFAISNFNTSYAYTESEKRTINIVQDQRFMHLASLNYSYQTRPQNVAPFKNLVKNKQLALIRDFNFYYLPSKVSMRTEVRRQVNLMQMRNTCDPSIKLPVTYNKELTTKRMYDIAYDLSKGLKLDYNATAQSRVDELPGDPKTQANRDTITQGLATLGRPTQFHQTFNLNWQIPLNKLPFMDFT
;
A
#
# COMPACT_ATOMS: atom_id res chain seq x y z
N GLY A 1 -6.64 -14.40 14.37
CA GLY A 1 -6.05 -15.06 13.21
C GLY A 1 -5.25 -14.10 12.33
N VAL A 2 -4.52 -14.63 11.36
CA VAL A 2 -3.89 -13.84 10.28
C VAL A 2 -4.71 -14.09 9.02
N LYS A 3 -5.11 -13.01 8.33
CA LYS A 3 -5.75 -13.10 7.01
C LYS A 3 -4.72 -12.83 5.93
N VAL A 4 -4.66 -13.72 4.93
CA VAL A 4 -3.75 -13.65 3.78
C VAL A 4 -4.57 -13.89 2.51
N PRO A 5 -5.30 -12.87 2.01
CA PRO A 5 -5.98 -12.98 0.73
C PRO A 5 -4.94 -13.05 -0.40
N MET A 6 -5.09 -14.05 -1.27
CA MET A 6 -4.21 -14.28 -2.42
C MET A 6 -5.07 -14.35 -3.68
N PHE A 7 -4.63 -13.65 -4.74
CA PHE A 7 -5.24 -13.69 -6.05
C PHE A 7 -4.17 -14.03 -7.08
N PHE A 8 -4.46 -15.01 -7.92
CA PHE A 8 -3.61 -15.39 -9.03
C PHE A 8 -4.41 -15.25 -10.32
N SER A 9 -3.82 -14.68 -11.36
CA SER A 9 -4.36 -14.68 -12.70
C SER A 9 -3.29 -15.05 -13.72
N PHE A 10 -3.71 -15.80 -14.73
CA PHE A 10 -2.91 -16.20 -15.86
C PHE A 10 -3.72 -16.01 -17.13
N SER A 11 -3.14 -15.36 -18.12
CA SER A 11 -3.73 -15.16 -19.44
C SER A 11 -2.67 -15.40 -20.49
N GLU A 12 -3.04 -16.12 -21.53
CA GLU A 12 -2.18 -16.44 -22.65
C GLU A 12 -2.95 -16.32 -23.95
N SER A 13 -2.33 -15.73 -24.94
CA SER A 13 -2.95 -15.58 -26.26
C SER A 13 -1.92 -15.75 -27.37
N PHE A 14 -2.34 -16.46 -28.41
CA PHE A 14 -1.59 -16.69 -29.64
C PHE A 14 -2.38 -16.11 -30.81
N LYS A 15 -1.66 -15.44 -31.71
CA LYS A 15 -2.23 -14.97 -32.96
C LYS A 15 -1.36 -15.45 -34.11
N SER A 16 -1.91 -16.30 -34.97
CA SER A 16 -1.22 -16.81 -36.14
C SER A 16 -1.52 -15.91 -37.34
N PRO A 17 -0.50 -15.48 -38.08
CA PRO A 17 -0.70 -14.76 -39.32
C PRO A 17 -1.25 -15.70 -40.41
N GLN A 18 -1.83 -15.15 -41.48
CA GLN A 18 -2.29 -15.92 -42.62
C GLN A 18 -1.12 -16.44 -43.46
N PHE A 19 -0.13 -15.58 -43.70
CA PHE A 19 1.08 -15.88 -44.44
C PHE A 19 2.29 -15.99 -43.50
N ASN A 20 3.29 -16.77 -43.91
CA ASN A 20 4.54 -16.86 -43.15
C ASN A 20 5.30 -15.54 -43.19
N PRO A 21 5.55 -14.87 -42.03
CA PRO A 21 6.24 -13.58 -42.04
C PRO A 21 7.69 -13.66 -42.52
N LEU A 22 8.31 -14.84 -42.51
CA LEU A 22 9.68 -15.05 -43.02
C LEU A 22 9.71 -15.37 -44.51
N ASP A 23 8.56 -15.82 -45.06
CA ASP A 23 8.37 -16.09 -46.50
C ASP A 23 6.94 -15.77 -46.86
N PRO A 24 6.64 -14.53 -47.27
CA PRO A 24 5.28 -14.03 -47.53
C PRO A 24 4.51 -14.78 -48.65
N ASP A 25 5.21 -15.51 -49.47
CA ASP A 25 4.61 -16.27 -50.58
C ASP A 25 3.98 -17.60 -50.13
N ILE A 26 4.28 -18.03 -48.90
CA ILE A 26 3.80 -19.28 -48.32
C ILE A 26 2.78 -19.02 -47.22
N GLU A 27 1.62 -19.71 -47.30
CA GLU A 27 0.68 -19.70 -46.18
C GLU A 27 1.31 -20.32 -44.91
N PHE A 28 1.10 -19.70 -43.76
CA PHE A 28 1.71 -20.14 -42.49
C PHE A 28 1.35 -21.58 -42.10
N LYS A 29 0.10 -22.01 -42.42
CA LYS A 29 -0.31 -23.41 -42.20
C LYS A 29 0.42 -24.37 -43.11
N SER A 30 0.66 -24.01 -44.34
CA SER A 30 1.40 -24.82 -45.32
C SER A 30 2.88 -24.93 -44.95
N ALA A 31 3.49 -23.83 -44.48
CA ALA A 31 4.85 -23.83 -43.94
C ALA A 31 5.02 -24.83 -42.80
N LEU A 32 4.05 -24.90 -41.88
CA LEU A 32 4.07 -25.85 -40.77
C LEU A 32 3.79 -27.29 -41.20
N ALA A 33 2.98 -27.52 -42.23
CA ALA A 33 2.64 -28.87 -42.73
C ALA A 33 3.77 -29.51 -43.49
N ASN A 34 4.61 -28.70 -44.17
CA ASN A 34 5.70 -29.21 -45.02
C ASN A 34 6.94 -29.64 -44.22
N VAL A 35 7.01 -29.30 -42.95
CA VAL A 35 8.12 -29.64 -42.05
C VAL A 35 7.75 -30.87 -41.25
N SER A 36 8.58 -31.91 -41.29
CA SER A 36 8.38 -33.16 -40.55
C SER A 36 8.97 -33.07 -39.13
N ASP A 37 10.03 -32.28 -38.95
CA ASP A 37 10.72 -32.10 -37.67
C ASP A 37 9.95 -31.20 -36.73
N GLN A 38 9.79 -31.63 -35.48
CA GLN A 38 9.06 -30.89 -34.44
C GLN A 38 9.82 -29.64 -34.00
N GLU A 39 11.16 -29.70 -33.90
CA GLU A 39 11.97 -28.56 -33.49
C GLU A 39 11.91 -27.43 -34.54
N GLU A 40 11.95 -27.78 -35.80
CA GLU A 40 11.82 -26.84 -36.91
C GLU A 40 10.41 -26.20 -36.96
N ARG A 41 9.36 -26.99 -36.75
CA ARG A 41 7.98 -26.46 -36.62
C ARG A 41 7.86 -25.45 -35.47
N ASP A 42 8.43 -25.78 -34.32
CA ASP A 42 8.36 -24.89 -33.15
C ASP A 42 9.19 -23.63 -33.38
N SER A 43 10.29 -23.70 -34.13
CA SER A 43 11.06 -22.56 -34.60
C SER A 43 10.23 -21.63 -35.50
N ILE A 44 9.53 -22.19 -36.48
CA ILE A 44 8.64 -21.44 -37.40
C ILE A 44 7.49 -20.79 -36.61
N ARG A 45 6.87 -21.50 -35.66
CA ARG A 45 5.85 -20.95 -34.76
C ARG A 45 6.39 -19.82 -33.93
N PHE A 46 7.54 -20.02 -33.31
CA PHE A 46 8.20 -19.02 -32.49
C PHE A 46 8.55 -17.74 -33.27
N ALA A 47 8.92 -17.90 -34.54
CA ALA A 47 9.29 -16.78 -35.40
C ALA A 47 8.06 -16.05 -35.96
N GLY A 48 6.98 -16.76 -36.28
CA GLY A 48 5.84 -16.24 -37.04
C GLY A 48 4.61 -15.89 -36.21
N GLN A 49 4.39 -16.56 -35.08
CA GLN A 49 3.22 -16.28 -34.23
C GLN A 49 3.46 -15.10 -33.29
N GLU A 50 2.44 -14.25 -33.17
CA GLU A 50 2.39 -13.29 -32.07
C GLU A 50 1.98 -14.04 -30.80
N TYR A 51 2.75 -13.83 -29.74
CA TYR A 51 2.50 -14.39 -28.42
C TYR A 51 2.36 -13.29 -27.39
N ASN A 52 1.38 -13.41 -26.52
CA ASN A 52 1.21 -12.53 -25.39
C ASN A 52 0.80 -13.35 -24.16
N MET A 53 1.57 -13.24 -23.09
CA MET A 53 1.34 -13.90 -21.81
C MET A 53 1.35 -12.89 -20.70
N GLN A 54 0.43 -13.01 -19.76
CA GLN A 54 0.39 -12.22 -18.53
C GLN A 54 0.11 -13.13 -17.34
N LYS A 55 0.97 -13.02 -16.33
CA LYS A 55 0.78 -13.66 -15.01
C LYS A 55 0.71 -12.58 -13.96
N SER A 56 -0.19 -12.71 -13.00
CA SER A 56 -0.17 -11.88 -11.81
C SER A 56 -0.43 -12.68 -10.55
N LEU A 57 0.29 -12.31 -9.49
CA LEU A 57 0.15 -12.87 -8.15
C LEU A 57 0.04 -11.70 -7.17
N ASN A 58 -1.06 -11.62 -6.46
CA ASN A 58 -1.33 -10.53 -5.55
C ASN A 58 -1.67 -11.05 -4.16
N PHE A 59 -0.92 -10.61 -3.16
CA PHE A 59 -1.24 -10.75 -1.74
C PHE A 59 -1.73 -9.40 -1.24
N THR A 60 -3.01 -9.28 -0.94
CA THR A 60 -3.60 -8.01 -0.56
C THR A 60 -4.00 -7.99 0.90
N ASN A 61 -3.68 -6.91 1.61
CA ASN A 61 -4.19 -6.66 2.94
C ASN A 61 -3.87 -7.79 3.95
N VAL A 62 -2.61 -8.28 3.92
CA VAL A 62 -2.15 -9.28 4.89
C VAL A 62 -2.04 -8.60 6.25
N ARG A 63 -2.91 -9.00 7.19
CA ARG A 63 -3.00 -8.40 8.53
C ARG A 63 -3.37 -9.41 9.60
N LYS A 64 -2.96 -9.11 10.83
CA LYS A 64 -3.44 -9.81 12.01
C LYS A 64 -4.76 -9.19 12.47
N GLU A 65 -5.82 -9.98 12.57
CA GLU A 65 -7.10 -9.51 13.13
C GLU A 65 -6.97 -9.26 14.64
N LYS A 66 -7.55 -8.14 15.08
CA LYS A 66 -7.73 -7.89 16.51
C LYS A 66 -8.69 -8.96 17.05
N GLY A 67 -8.27 -9.67 18.10
CA GLY A 67 -9.17 -10.63 18.77
C GLY A 67 -10.48 -9.96 19.17
N SER A 68 -11.61 -10.66 19.05
CA SER A 68 -12.98 -10.16 19.27
C SER A 68 -13.30 -9.84 20.75
N GLY A 69 -12.33 -9.28 21.50
CA GLY A 69 -12.48 -8.92 22.92
C GLY A 69 -12.40 -7.42 23.21
N ALA A 70 -12.25 -6.55 22.21
CA ALA A 70 -12.17 -5.10 22.43
C ALA A 70 -13.14 -4.40 21.47
N GLY A 71 -14.23 -3.88 22.04
CA GLY A 71 -15.26 -2.99 21.50
C GLY A 71 -15.11 -2.57 20.04
N ALA A 72 -15.77 -3.26 19.13
CA ALA A 72 -16.05 -2.74 17.81
C ALA A 72 -16.97 -1.51 17.98
N ALA A 73 -16.49 -0.33 17.58
CA ALA A 73 -17.37 0.81 17.41
C ALA A 73 -18.45 0.45 16.39
N PRO A 74 -19.75 0.67 16.68
CA PRO A 74 -20.81 0.39 15.72
C PRO A 74 -20.64 1.29 14.49
N GLY A 75 -20.51 0.67 13.32
CA GLY A 75 -20.63 1.38 12.04
C GLY A 75 -22.01 2.04 11.91
N PRO A 76 -22.19 3.03 11.02
CA PRO A 76 -23.44 3.72 10.85
C PRO A 76 -24.54 2.74 10.42
N ARG A 77 -25.50 2.51 11.31
CA ARG A 77 -26.70 1.74 11.02
C ARG A 77 -27.62 2.58 10.14
N GLY A 78 -27.91 2.09 8.95
CA GLY A 78 -29.04 2.57 8.16
C GLY A 78 -30.37 2.24 8.86
N PRO A 79 -31.46 2.97 8.56
CA PRO A 79 -32.73 2.79 9.23
C PRO A 79 -33.40 1.50 8.78
N GLY A 80 -33.48 0.51 9.70
CA GLY A 80 -34.24 -0.72 9.53
C GLY A 80 -35.39 -0.78 10.56
N PRO A 81 -36.48 -1.48 10.27
CA PRO A 81 -37.75 -1.37 10.98
C PRO A 81 -37.70 -1.93 12.41
N GLN A 82 -38.36 -1.21 13.31
CA GLN A 82 -38.54 -1.55 14.72
C GLN A 82 -39.42 -2.80 14.86
N SER A 83 -38.91 -3.87 15.48
CA SER A 83 -39.71 -4.94 16.02
C SER A 83 -39.79 -4.81 17.55
N MET A 84 -41.01 -4.62 18.04
CA MET A 84 -41.35 -4.69 19.46
C MET A 84 -41.28 -6.13 19.96
N GLY A 85 -40.51 -6.37 21.05
CA GLY A 85 -40.52 -7.62 21.80
C GLY A 85 -40.32 -7.36 23.30
N PRO A 86 -40.82 -8.21 24.22
CA PRO A 86 -41.29 -7.82 25.53
C PRO A 86 -40.20 -7.75 26.62
N LYS A 87 -40.51 -6.93 27.64
CA LYS A 87 -39.75 -6.69 28.89
C LYS A 87 -39.39 -7.98 29.63
N GLY A 88 -38.09 -8.18 29.87
CA GLY A 88 -37.56 -9.21 30.77
C GLY A 88 -36.65 -8.62 31.83
N LYS A 89 -37.09 -8.73 33.06
CA LYS A 89 -36.54 -8.60 34.41
C LYS A 89 -35.03 -8.34 34.61
N GLU A 90 -34.74 -7.29 35.40
CA GLU A 90 -33.47 -7.01 36.07
C GLU A 90 -33.00 -8.17 36.98
N PRO A 91 -31.69 -8.46 37.01
CA PRO A 91 -31.12 -9.19 38.13
C PRO A 91 -30.38 -8.25 39.10
N LYS A 92 -30.71 -8.41 40.33
CA LYS A 92 -30.23 -7.74 41.55
C LYS A 92 -28.71 -7.88 41.73
N ALA A 93 -28.10 -6.79 42.20
CA ALA A 93 -26.77 -6.71 42.74
C ALA A 93 -26.53 -7.72 43.88
N LYS A 94 -25.37 -8.39 43.86
CA LYS A 94 -24.77 -9.08 44.99
C LYS A 94 -23.30 -8.73 45.16
N GLY A 95 -23.01 -8.08 46.28
CA GLY A 95 -21.91 -8.35 47.20
C GLY A 95 -20.49 -8.09 46.73
N GLU A 96 -19.91 -6.99 47.19
CA GLU A 96 -18.49 -6.75 47.35
C GLU A 96 -17.78 -7.93 48.04
N LYS A 97 -16.64 -8.37 47.46
CA LYS A 97 -15.54 -8.99 48.21
C LYS A 97 -14.20 -8.44 47.67
N GLY A 98 -13.42 -7.99 48.66
CA GLY A 98 -12.15 -7.34 48.61
C GLY A 98 -11.17 -7.68 47.47
N GLY A 99 -10.79 -6.66 46.75
CA GLY A 99 -9.92 -6.75 45.62
C GLY A 99 -8.48 -6.66 45.98
N LYS A 100 -7.70 -7.49 45.42
CA LYS A 100 -6.29 -7.27 45.16
C LYS A 100 -6.23 -6.26 44.00
N GLU A 101 -5.50 -5.16 44.16
CA GLU A 101 -5.20 -4.21 43.08
C GLU A 101 -4.60 -4.99 41.93
N ALA A 102 -5.42 -5.24 40.91
CA ALA A 102 -4.97 -5.80 39.65
C ALA A 102 -4.11 -4.74 38.94
N ARG A 103 -2.81 -4.98 38.86
CA ARG A 103 -1.91 -4.20 38.00
C ARG A 103 -2.59 -4.01 36.65
N PRO A 104 -2.63 -2.79 36.09
CA PRO A 104 -3.29 -2.55 34.82
C PRO A 104 -2.67 -3.48 33.77
N LYS A 105 -3.44 -4.46 33.31
CA LYS A 105 -3.04 -5.31 32.17
C LYS A 105 -2.90 -4.40 30.99
N ILE A 106 -1.66 -4.10 30.60
CA ILE A 106 -1.36 -3.36 29.36
C ILE A 106 -1.99 -4.14 28.22
N ASN A 107 -3.05 -3.59 27.65
CA ASN A 107 -3.76 -4.23 26.55
C ASN A 107 -2.94 -4.00 25.27
N TRP A 108 -1.97 -4.88 25.01
CA TRP A 108 -1.08 -4.83 23.85
C TRP A 108 -1.82 -4.74 22.51
N ALA A 109 -3.09 -5.18 22.47
CA ALA A 109 -3.91 -5.08 21.28
C ALA A 109 -4.27 -3.64 20.86
N ASN A 110 -4.23 -2.69 21.78
CA ASN A 110 -4.47 -1.26 21.56
C ASN A 110 -3.18 -0.41 21.64
N SER A 111 -2.04 -1.07 21.77
CA SER A 111 -0.73 -0.39 21.76
C SER A 111 -0.42 0.14 20.36
N PRO A 112 0.27 1.29 20.22
CA PRO A 112 0.78 1.75 18.93
C PRO A 112 1.70 0.72 18.25
N PHE A 113 2.40 -0.11 19.03
CA PHE A 113 3.28 -1.17 18.50
C PHE A 113 2.58 -2.50 18.21
N ALA A 114 1.25 -2.56 18.27
CA ALA A 114 0.52 -3.79 17.98
C ALA A 114 0.67 -4.18 16.50
N ILE A 115 0.96 -5.45 16.24
CA ILE A 115 1.07 -6.02 14.88
C ILE A 115 -0.22 -5.80 14.07
N SER A 116 -1.37 -5.71 14.75
CA SER A 116 -2.66 -5.42 14.11
C SER A 116 -2.76 -4.04 13.46
N ASN A 117 -1.82 -3.12 13.75
CA ASN A 117 -1.76 -1.80 13.13
C ASN A 117 -1.00 -1.83 11.79
N PHE A 118 -0.34 -2.95 11.49
CA PHE A 118 0.40 -3.15 10.25
C PHE A 118 -0.43 -3.95 9.27
N ASN A 119 -0.32 -3.54 8.01
CA ASN A 119 -0.95 -4.17 6.88
C ASN A 119 0.06 -4.19 5.72
N THR A 120 0.27 -5.36 5.15
CA THR A 120 1.23 -5.58 4.07
C THR A 120 0.52 -6.06 2.83
N SER A 121 0.94 -5.59 1.67
CA SER A 121 0.54 -6.14 0.38
C SER A 121 1.74 -6.31 -0.53
N TYR A 122 1.67 -7.31 -1.39
CA TYR A 122 2.66 -7.60 -2.40
C TYR A 122 1.98 -7.99 -3.70
N ALA A 123 2.41 -7.40 -4.80
CA ALA A 123 1.94 -7.72 -6.13
C ALA A 123 3.14 -8.03 -7.03
N TYR A 124 3.05 -9.12 -7.75
CA TYR A 124 3.96 -9.51 -8.81
C TYR A 124 3.20 -9.62 -10.12
N THR A 125 3.71 -9.00 -11.16
CA THR A 125 3.17 -9.11 -12.51
C THR A 125 4.31 -9.40 -13.47
N GLU A 126 4.11 -10.41 -14.30
CA GLU A 126 4.99 -10.78 -15.39
C GLU A 126 4.19 -10.73 -16.68
N SER A 127 4.74 -10.08 -17.70
CA SER A 127 4.20 -10.11 -19.06
C SER A 127 5.30 -10.42 -20.05
N GLU A 128 4.99 -11.29 -20.99
CA GLU A 128 5.86 -11.63 -22.11
C GLU A 128 5.10 -11.37 -23.42
N LYS A 129 5.74 -10.68 -24.33
CA LYS A 129 5.21 -10.40 -25.67
C LYS A 129 6.28 -10.76 -26.70
N ARG A 130 5.86 -11.46 -27.74
CA ARG A 130 6.66 -11.76 -28.92
C ARG A 130 5.86 -11.35 -30.15
N THR A 131 6.55 -10.79 -31.13
CA THR A 131 5.98 -10.40 -32.42
C THR A 131 7.00 -10.70 -33.51
N ILE A 132 6.63 -10.46 -34.76
CA ILE A 132 7.52 -10.64 -35.91
C ILE A 132 8.84 -9.87 -35.74
N ASN A 133 8.77 -8.64 -35.23
CA ASN A 133 9.93 -7.73 -35.07
C ASN A 133 10.60 -7.84 -33.69
N ILE A 134 9.96 -8.52 -32.75
CA ILE A 134 10.41 -8.61 -31.35
C ILE A 134 10.57 -10.08 -30.98
N VAL A 135 11.82 -10.50 -30.70
CA VAL A 135 12.11 -11.85 -30.25
C VAL A 135 11.58 -12.06 -28.85
N GLN A 136 11.75 -11.03 -27.98
CA GLN A 136 11.37 -11.10 -26.58
C GLN A 136 11.14 -9.68 -26.04
N ASP A 137 9.97 -9.41 -25.46
CA ASP A 137 9.67 -8.25 -24.63
C ASP A 137 9.09 -8.79 -23.32
N GLN A 138 9.92 -8.85 -22.29
CA GLN A 138 9.54 -9.33 -20.96
C GLN A 138 9.53 -8.18 -19.98
N ARG A 139 8.47 -8.09 -19.21
CA ARG A 139 8.28 -7.09 -18.16
C ARG A 139 7.98 -7.77 -16.85
N PHE A 140 8.77 -7.46 -15.86
CA PHE A 140 8.59 -7.91 -14.49
C PHE A 140 8.31 -6.71 -13.62
N MET A 141 7.21 -6.73 -12.88
CA MET A 141 6.87 -5.69 -11.92
C MET A 141 6.64 -6.30 -10.55
N HIS A 142 7.36 -5.80 -9.58
CA HIS A 142 7.18 -6.09 -8.17
C HIS A 142 6.70 -4.83 -7.46
N LEU A 143 5.63 -4.92 -6.70
CA LEU A 143 5.11 -3.86 -5.86
C LEU A 143 4.90 -4.41 -4.45
N ALA A 144 5.68 -3.92 -3.50
CA ALA A 144 5.52 -4.23 -2.10
C ALA A 144 5.05 -2.98 -1.34
N SER A 145 4.08 -3.11 -0.45
CA SER A 145 3.68 -2.03 0.41
C SER A 145 3.52 -2.47 1.86
N LEU A 146 3.97 -1.60 2.77
CA LEU A 146 3.78 -1.72 4.20
C LEU A 146 3.02 -0.49 4.67
N ASN A 147 1.84 -0.72 5.24
CA ASN A 147 1.01 0.32 5.80
C ASN A 147 0.96 0.14 7.32
N TYR A 148 1.25 1.21 8.04
CA TYR A 148 1.04 1.34 9.47
C TYR A 148 -0.08 2.36 9.70
N SER A 149 -1.05 2.05 10.56
CA SER A 149 -2.12 2.98 10.93
C SER A 149 -2.48 2.78 12.39
N TYR A 150 -2.29 3.84 13.16
CA TYR A 150 -2.68 3.90 14.55
C TYR A 150 -3.66 5.05 14.76
N GLN A 151 -4.80 4.75 15.38
CA GLN A 151 -5.82 5.72 15.78
C GLN A 151 -6.06 5.60 17.27
N THR A 152 -6.08 6.73 17.95
CA THR A 152 -6.38 6.82 19.37
C THR A 152 -7.47 7.85 19.60
N ARG A 153 -8.10 7.75 20.76
CA ARG A 153 -8.99 8.79 21.29
C ARG A 153 -8.32 9.39 22.51
N PRO A 154 -7.44 10.37 22.33
CA PRO A 154 -6.72 10.97 23.45
C PRO A 154 -7.69 11.64 24.40
N GLN A 155 -7.41 11.53 25.68
CA GLN A 155 -8.18 12.23 26.69
C GLN A 155 -7.79 13.71 26.69
N ASN A 156 -8.79 14.58 26.80
CA ASN A 156 -8.57 16.00 26.93
C ASN A 156 -8.19 16.34 28.36
N VAL A 157 -7.06 17.02 28.54
CA VAL A 157 -6.57 17.49 29.83
C VAL A 157 -6.84 18.98 29.94
N ALA A 158 -7.57 19.38 30.96
CA ALA A 158 -7.87 20.78 31.29
C ALA A 158 -7.37 21.08 32.72
N PRO A 159 -6.07 21.43 32.88
CA PRO A 159 -5.46 21.52 34.21
C PRO A 159 -6.02 22.62 35.08
N PHE A 160 -6.48 23.72 34.51
CA PHE A 160 -6.92 24.89 35.24
C PHE A 160 -8.44 24.95 35.50
N LYS A 161 -9.19 23.96 35.01
CA LYS A 161 -10.66 23.95 35.08
C LYS A 161 -11.19 24.05 36.51
N ASN A 162 -10.52 23.41 37.46
CA ASN A 162 -10.91 23.35 38.88
C ASN A 162 -10.20 24.43 39.73
N LEU A 163 -9.11 25.04 39.24
CA LEU A 163 -8.28 26.00 39.94
C LEU A 163 -8.81 27.45 39.77
N VAL A 164 -9.29 27.79 38.58
CA VAL A 164 -9.71 29.15 38.24
C VAL A 164 -11.23 29.23 38.26
N LYS A 165 -11.79 29.90 39.28
CA LYS A 165 -13.23 30.12 39.43
C LYS A 165 -13.70 31.47 38.85
N ASN A 166 -12.79 32.39 38.57
CA ASN A 166 -13.11 33.74 38.09
C ASN A 166 -13.59 33.70 36.61
N LYS A 167 -14.74 34.30 36.33
CA LYS A 167 -15.32 34.41 34.98
C LYS A 167 -14.46 35.24 34.02
N GLN A 168 -13.74 36.25 34.52
CA GLN A 168 -12.86 37.09 33.71
C GLN A 168 -11.63 36.37 33.19
N LEU A 169 -11.24 35.22 33.84
CA LEU A 169 -10.14 34.34 33.43
C LEU A 169 -10.63 33.10 32.73
N ALA A 170 -11.76 33.18 32.01
CA ALA A 170 -12.37 32.03 31.31
C ALA A 170 -11.43 31.41 30.30
N LEU A 171 -10.59 32.16 29.61
CA LEU A 171 -9.59 31.65 28.67
C LEU A 171 -8.57 30.73 29.37
N ILE A 172 -8.09 31.14 30.54
CA ILE A 172 -7.11 30.31 31.31
C ILE A 172 -7.80 29.09 31.91
N ARG A 173 -9.02 29.28 32.46
CA ARG A 173 -9.82 28.18 33.02
C ARG A 173 -10.11 27.07 31.99
N ASP A 174 -10.45 27.48 30.76
CA ASP A 174 -10.87 26.58 29.70
C ASP A 174 -9.70 26.12 28.83
N PHE A 175 -8.45 26.47 29.21
CA PHE A 175 -7.25 25.95 28.55
C PHE A 175 -7.25 24.42 28.64
N ASN A 176 -7.06 23.79 27.49
CA ASN A 176 -7.08 22.35 27.40
C ASN A 176 -6.12 21.89 26.29
N PHE A 177 -5.63 20.69 26.43
CA PHE A 177 -4.76 20.09 25.43
C PHE A 177 -4.89 18.56 25.43
N TYR A 178 -4.49 17.98 24.32
CA TYR A 178 -4.33 16.55 24.15
C TYR A 178 -2.83 16.25 24.04
N TYR A 179 -2.36 15.19 24.70
CA TYR A 179 -0.93 14.84 24.72
C TYR A 179 -0.54 13.77 23.68
N LEU A 180 -1.51 13.17 22.99
CA LEU A 180 -1.28 12.18 21.93
C LEU A 180 -1.97 12.62 20.64
N PRO A 181 -1.37 12.32 19.47
CA PRO A 181 -2.04 12.54 18.19
C PRO A 181 -3.26 11.62 18.08
N SER A 182 -4.30 12.10 17.37
CA SER A 182 -5.53 11.37 17.11
C SER A 182 -5.32 10.25 16.07
N LYS A 183 -4.44 10.50 15.09
CA LYS A 183 -4.10 9.54 14.04
C LYS A 183 -2.62 9.68 13.67
N VAL A 184 -1.96 8.54 13.52
CA VAL A 184 -0.63 8.43 12.91
C VAL A 184 -0.70 7.33 11.87
N SER A 185 -0.40 7.64 10.63
CA SER A 185 -0.27 6.65 9.57
C SER A 185 1.01 6.84 8.77
N MET A 186 1.57 5.72 8.35
CA MET A 186 2.73 5.66 7.49
C MET A 186 2.52 4.59 6.44
N ARG A 187 2.80 4.92 5.18
CA ARG A 187 2.77 3.97 4.08
C ARG A 187 4.11 4.02 3.35
N THR A 188 4.72 2.85 3.21
CA THR A 188 5.94 2.67 2.43
C THR A 188 5.64 1.75 1.27
N GLU A 189 5.96 2.19 0.07
CA GLU A 189 5.84 1.42 -1.17
C GLU A 189 7.21 1.26 -1.80
N VAL A 190 7.51 0.05 -2.26
CA VAL A 190 8.69 -0.27 -3.05
C VAL A 190 8.20 -0.84 -4.38
N ARG A 191 8.55 -0.19 -5.47
CA ARG A 191 8.20 -0.61 -6.83
C ARG A 191 9.47 -0.88 -7.61
N ARG A 192 9.60 -2.09 -8.10
CA ARG A 192 10.66 -2.48 -9.03
C ARG A 192 10.05 -2.90 -10.35
N GLN A 193 10.49 -2.31 -11.42
CA GLN A 193 10.13 -2.66 -12.78
C GLN A 193 11.39 -2.99 -13.57
N VAL A 194 11.37 -4.12 -14.26
CA VAL A 194 12.45 -4.57 -15.15
C VAL A 194 11.84 -4.92 -16.48
N ASN A 195 12.28 -4.25 -17.52
CA ASN A 195 11.91 -4.54 -18.90
C ASN A 195 13.13 -5.09 -19.64
N LEU A 196 12.94 -6.22 -20.25
CA LEU A 196 13.88 -6.91 -21.12
C LEU A 196 13.34 -6.82 -22.54
N MET A 197 14.10 -6.32 -23.51
CA MET A 197 13.67 -6.26 -24.90
C MET A 197 14.78 -6.72 -25.83
N GLN A 198 14.45 -7.63 -26.72
CA GLN A 198 15.31 -8.05 -27.81
C GLN A 198 14.58 -7.91 -29.13
N MET A 199 15.10 -7.06 -30.01
CA MET A 199 14.60 -6.89 -31.36
C MET A 199 15.09 -8.04 -32.26
N ARG A 200 14.27 -8.37 -33.26
CA ARG A 200 14.69 -9.31 -34.32
C ARG A 200 15.41 -8.54 -35.42
N ASN A 201 16.52 -9.09 -35.90
CA ASN A 201 17.13 -8.63 -37.13
C ASN A 201 16.35 -9.25 -38.32
N THR A 202 15.53 -8.44 -38.97
CA THR A 202 14.72 -8.87 -40.10
C THR A 202 15.52 -8.96 -41.41
N CYS A 203 16.69 -8.29 -41.49
CA CYS A 203 17.54 -8.32 -42.66
C CYS A 203 18.43 -9.57 -42.70
N ASP A 204 18.94 -9.99 -41.53
CA ASP A 204 19.77 -11.19 -41.37
C ASP A 204 19.40 -11.91 -40.08
N PRO A 205 18.56 -12.94 -40.14
CA PRO A 205 18.13 -13.68 -38.95
C PRO A 205 19.25 -14.42 -38.21
N SER A 206 20.42 -14.62 -38.84
CA SER A 206 21.59 -15.28 -38.21
C SER A 206 22.25 -14.36 -37.18
N ILE A 207 22.11 -13.05 -37.32
CA ILE A 207 22.69 -12.05 -36.43
C ILE A 207 21.68 -11.67 -35.33
N LYS A 208 21.96 -12.12 -34.10
CA LYS A 208 21.14 -11.78 -32.93
C LYS A 208 21.51 -10.37 -32.41
N LEU A 209 20.51 -9.51 -32.34
CA LEU A 209 20.66 -8.18 -31.72
C LEU A 209 20.80 -8.32 -30.20
N PRO A 210 21.53 -7.42 -29.52
CA PRO A 210 21.70 -7.47 -28.08
C PRO A 210 20.40 -7.21 -27.33
N VAL A 211 20.29 -7.80 -26.15
CA VAL A 211 19.17 -7.57 -25.23
C VAL A 211 19.34 -6.21 -24.56
N THR A 212 18.30 -5.40 -24.61
CA THR A 212 18.23 -4.10 -23.92
C THR A 212 17.49 -4.26 -22.60
N TYR A 213 18.07 -3.71 -21.53
CA TYR A 213 17.50 -3.73 -20.19
C TYR A 213 17.10 -2.32 -19.77
N ASN A 214 15.85 -2.15 -19.35
CA ASN A 214 15.40 -0.94 -18.66
C ASN A 214 14.94 -1.32 -17.27
N LYS A 215 15.58 -0.73 -16.25
CA LYS A 215 15.37 -1.06 -14.84
C LYS A 215 15.03 0.20 -14.06
N GLU A 216 14.00 0.08 -13.22
CA GLU A 216 13.57 1.14 -12.36
C GLU A 216 13.19 0.57 -10.99
N LEU A 217 13.84 1.07 -9.95
CA LEU A 217 13.51 0.75 -8.56
C LEU A 217 13.25 2.05 -7.80
N THR A 218 12.01 2.23 -7.38
CA THR A 218 11.57 3.42 -6.67
C THR A 218 10.97 3.06 -5.31
N THR A 219 11.16 3.93 -4.35
CA THR A 219 10.54 3.88 -3.04
C THR A 219 9.70 5.12 -2.82
N LYS A 220 8.48 4.96 -2.31
CA LYS A 220 7.59 6.05 -1.94
C LYS A 220 7.15 5.89 -0.50
N ARG A 221 7.34 6.93 0.30
CA ARG A 221 6.94 6.96 1.72
C ARG A 221 5.97 8.10 1.92
N MET A 222 4.85 7.81 2.56
CA MET A 222 3.80 8.75 2.88
C MET A 222 3.59 8.75 4.38
N TYR A 223 3.47 9.92 4.98
CA TYR A 223 3.26 10.13 6.40
C TYR A 223 2.05 11.03 6.57
N ASP A 224 1.10 10.60 7.40
CA ASP A 224 -0.08 11.40 7.74
C ASP A 224 -0.23 11.41 9.27
N ILE A 225 -0.20 12.59 9.86
CA ILE A 225 -0.38 12.80 11.29
C ILE A 225 -1.49 13.81 11.49
N ALA A 226 -2.56 13.40 12.18
CA ALA A 226 -3.59 14.30 12.65
C ALA A 226 -3.45 14.46 14.16
N TYR A 227 -3.30 15.69 14.63
CA TYR A 227 -3.09 16.02 16.02
C TYR A 227 -4.04 17.14 16.46
N ASP A 228 -4.98 16.78 17.29
CA ASP A 228 -5.81 17.74 18.00
C ASP A 228 -4.99 18.29 19.18
N LEU A 229 -4.34 19.46 19.02
CA LEU A 229 -3.58 20.10 20.08
C LEU A 229 -4.47 20.56 21.23
N SER A 230 -5.64 21.12 20.88
CA SER A 230 -6.69 21.47 21.83
C SER A 230 -8.06 21.26 21.17
N LYS A 231 -9.16 21.51 21.90
CA LYS A 231 -10.51 21.46 21.31
C LYS A 231 -10.70 22.41 20.14
N GLY A 232 -10.02 23.56 20.15
CA GLY A 232 -10.10 24.56 19.10
C GLY A 232 -8.91 24.62 18.17
N LEU A 233 -7.84 23.84 18.40
CA LEU A 233 -6.61 23.88 17.61
C LEU A 233 -6.26 22.49 17.11
N LYS A 234 -6.31 22.33 15.79
CA LYS A 234 -6.02 21.07 15.08
C LYS A 234 -4.87 21.25 14.12
N LEU A 235 -4.03 20.25 14.05
CA LEU A 235 -2.88 20.16 13.20
C LEU A 235 -2.97 18.91 12.33
N ASP A 236 -2.89 19.09 11.01
CA ASP A 236 -2.76 18.01 10.04
C ASP A 236 -1.43 18.15 9.29
N TYR A 237 -0.59 17.14 9.42
CA TYR A 237 0.70 17.05 8.73
C TYR A 237 0.68 15.90 7.75
N ASN A 238 0.98 16.21 6.49
CA ASN A 238 1.10 15.22 5.42
C ASN A 238 2.45 15.40 4.74
N ALA A 239 3.18 14.31 4.55
CA ALA A 239 4.44 14.33 3.82
C ALA A 239 4.54 13.14 2.87
N THR A 240 5.13 13.37 1.70
CA THR A 240 5.45 12.35 0.70
C THR A 240 6.90 12.49 0.31
N ALA A 241 7.66 11.41 0.46
CA ALA A 241 9.05 11.30 0.04
C ALA A 241 9.17 10.23 -1.04
N GLN A 242 9.74 10.56 -2.18
CA GLN A 242 10.08 9.63 -3.25
C GLN A 242 11.59 9.52 -3.36
N SER A 243 12.07 8.30 -3.56
CA SER A 243 13.50 8.02 -3.77
C SER A 243 13.66 6.97 -4.85
N ARG A 244 14.80 6.99 -5.51
CA ARG A 244 15.19 6.02 -6.52
C ARG A 244 16.42 5.26 -6.05
N VAL A 245 16.42 3.96 -6.25
CA VAL A 245 17.57 3.09 -6.08
C VAL A 245 18.18 2.84 -7.45
N ASP A 246 19.41 3.25 -7.65
CA ASP A 246 20.09 3.07 -8.92
C ASP A 246 20.63 1.63 -9.00
N GLU A 247 20.31 0.92 -10.09
CA GLU A 247 20.76 -0.45 -10.39
C GLU A 247 21.92 -0.43 -11.38
N LEU A 248 22.82 -1.41 -11.30
CA LEU A 248 23.94 -1.55 -12.23
C LEU A 248 23.43 -1.84 -13.66
N PRO A 249 24.10 -1.35 -14.71
CA PRO A 249 23.72 -1.67 -16.09
C PRO A 249 23.84 -3.17 -16.39
N GLY A 250 23.14 -3.64 -17.43
CA GLY A 250 23.17 -5.05 -17.88
C GLY A 250 22.17 -5.95 -17.16
N ASP A 251 22.47 -7.25 -17.08
CA ASP A 251 21.56 -8.28 -16.58
C ASP A 251 21.15 -8.04 -15.12
N PRO A 252 19.83 -7.97 -14.82
CA PRO A 252 19.31 -7.77 -13.47
C PRO A 252 19.60 -8.94 -12.52
N LYS A 253 19.99 -10.12 -13.03
CA LYS A 253 20.21 -11.33 -12.23
C LYS A 253 21.62 -11.45 -11.64
N THR A 254 22.53 -10.55 -11.99
CA THR A 254 23.91 -10.57 -11.47
C THR A 254 23.96 -10.35 -9.97
N GLN A 255 24.92 -11.03 -9.28
CA GLN A 255 25.10 -10.92 -7.84
C GLN A 255 25.42 -9.46 -7.44
N ALA A 256 26.32 -8.79 -8.18
CA ALA A 256 26.68 -7.39 -7.93
C ALA A 256 25.46 -6.46 -7.97
N ASN A 257 24.50 -6.69 -8.89
CA ASN A 257 23.28 -5.90 -8.95
C ASN A 257 22.36 -6.15 -7.74
N ARG A 258 22.28 -7.40 -7.26
CA ARG A 258 21.51 -7.74 -6.04
C ARG A 258 22.08 -7.07 -4.80
N ASP A 259 23.40 -7.07 -4.66
CA ASP A 259 24.08 -6.42 -3.54
C ASP A 259 23.87 -4.90 -3.58
N THR A 260 23.96 -4.29 -4.75
CA THR A 260 23.66 -2.85 -4.95
C THR A 260 22.20 -2.52 -4.59
N ILE A 261 21.23 -3.35 -5.01
CA ILE A 261 19.81 -3.18 -4.66
C ILE A 261 19.63 -3.28 -3.14
N THR A 262 20.21 -4.28 -2.51
CA THR A 262 20.07 -4.51 -1.07
C THR A 262 20.64 -3.33 -0.27
N GLN A 263 21.82 -2.86 -0.64
CA GLN A 263 22.44 -1.69 -0.04
C GLN A 263 21.63 -0.40 -0.29
N GLY A 264 21.15 -0.21 -1.51
CA GLY A 264 20.32 0.92 -1.88
C GLY A 264 18.98 0.94 -1.14
N LEU A 265 18.33 -0.22 -0.93
CA LEU A 265 17.11 -0.32 -0.13
C LEU A 265 17.38 -0.07 1.36
N ALA A 266 18.51 -0.52 1.90
CA ALA A 266 18.89 -0.26 3.29
C ALA A 266 19.08 1.25 3.57
N THR A 267 19.60 1.99 2.59
CA THR A 267 19.75 3.46 2.65
C THR A 267 18.51 4.23 2.19
N LEU A 268 17.43 3.51 1.82
CA LEU A 268 16.17 4.05 1.28
C LEU A 268 16.32 4.78 -0.07
N GLY A 269 17.44 4.56 -0.76
CA GLY A 269 17.74 5.13 -2.05
C GLY A 269 18.08 6.62 -2.05
N ARG A 270 18.35 7.16 -3.23
CA ARG A 270 18.62 8.58 -3.45
C ARG A 270 17.31 9.36 -3.52
N PRO A 271 17.08 10.36 -2.63
CA PRO A 271 15.87 11.18 -2.66
C PRO A 271 15.72 11.90 -4.00
N THR A 272 14.55 11.82 -4.60
CA THR A 272 14.24 12.51 -5.87
C THR A 272 13.20 13.60 -5.68
N GLN A 273 12.24 13.41 -4.78
CA GLN A 273 11.20 14.38 -4.52
C GLN A 273 10.75 14.29 -3.06
N PHE A 274 10.56 15.45 -2.47
CA PHE A 274 9.97 15.59 -1.15
C PHE A 274 8.90 16.67 -1.18
N HIS A 275 7.70 16.34 -0.71
CA HIS A 275 6.60 17.27 -0.58
C HIS A 275 6.01 17.15 0.82
N GLN A 276 5.74 18.29 1.47
CA GLN A 276 5.08 18.32 2.76
C GLN A 276 4.03 19.40 2.81
N THR A 277 2.96 19.12 3.55
CA THR A 277 1.87 20.06 3.79
C THR A 277 1.56 20.09 5.28
N PHE A 278 1.43 21.28 5.80
CA PHE A 278 1.16 21.56 7.19
C PHE A 278 -0.08 22.42 7.29
N ASN A 279 -1.17 21.89 7.79
CA ASN A 279 -2.43 22.60 7.96
C ASN A 279 -2.70 22.80 9.45
N LEU A 280 -2.81 24.05 9.85
CA LEU A 280 -3.18 24.44 11.20
C LEU A 280 -4.56 25.09 11.16
N ASN A 281 -5.53 24.47 11.80
CA ASN A 281 -6.88 25.01 11.93
C ASN A 281 -7.12 25.43 13.36
N TRP A 282 -7.32 26.74 13.56
CA TRP A 282 -7.52 27.31 14.86
C TRP A 282 -8.85 28.05 14.95
N GLN A 283 -9.74 27.56 15.79
CA GLN A 283 -10.98 28.24 16.18
C GLN A 283 -10.69 29.10 17.42
N ILE A 284 -10.48 30.40 17.21
CA ILE A 284 -10.21 31.34 18.29
C ILE A 284 -11.50 31.58 19.06
N PRO A 285 -11.56 31.33 20.38
CA PRO A 285 -12.78 31.53 21.17
C PRO A 285 -12.96 33.01 21.57
N LEU A 286 -13.22 33.86 20.58
CA LEU A 286 -13.40 35.30 20.78
C LEU A 286 -14.56 35.67 21.75
N ASN A 287 -15.57 34.80 21.80
CA ASN A 287 -16.72 34.94 22.72
C ASN A 287 -16.37 34.78 24.21
N LYS A 288 -15.14 34.37 24.52
CA LYS A 288 -14.65 34.26 25.90
C LYS A 288 -13.81 35.47 26.35
N LEU A 289 -13.58 36.43 25.45
CA LEU A 289 -12.89 37.68 25.79
C LEU A 289 -13.88 38.61 26.47
N PRO A 290 -13.58 39.07 27.70
CA PRO A 290 -14.52 39.89 28.48
C PRO A 290 -14.81 41.28 27.90
N PHE A 291 -14.09 41.67 26.82
CA PHE A 291 -14.21 42.97 26.16
C PHE A 291 -14.88 42.91 24.77
N MET A 292 -15.28 41.73 24.31
CA MET A 292 -15.88 41.54 23.00
C MET A 292 -17.22 40.82 23.14
N ASP A 293 -18.30 41.62 23.26
CA ASP A 293 -19.68 41.16 23.08
C ASP A 293 -19.98 41.21 21.57
N PHE A 294 -19.90 40.04 20.91
CA PHE A 294 -20.46 39.86 19.58
C PHE A 294 -21.90 39.37 19.75
N THR A 295 -22.86 40.30 19.82
CA THR A 295 -24.27 40.04 19.64
C THR A 295 -24.63 39.99 18.16
#